data_650fec0e1722eb6511bb8278e2bc7893
#
_entry.id   650fec0e1722eb6511bb8278e2bc7893
#
_cell.length_a   1.000
_cell.length_b   1.000
_cell.length_c   1.000
_cell.angle_alpha   90.00
_cell.angle_beta   90.00
_cell.angle_gamma   90.00
#
_symmetry.space_group_name_H-M   'P 1'
#
loop_
_entity.id
_entity.type
_entity.pdbx_description
1 polymer ?
#
loop_
_entity_poly.entity_id
_entity_poly.type
_entity_poly.pdbx_seq_one_letter_code
_entity_poly.pdbx_strand_id
1 'polypeptide(L)'
;MILIAHRGCSYPGYNQNTLRSFEKVINEGVSAIEFDVQLDADGNLPIVHNLDLTMVSTGTGQVSSSSSDYLKSIHAGDPERGEDRIPFLEEVLELFASINEGKRPVLHMELKGNGTGVPSGKMVREYLDEGRLSTVDILVSSFNWDELKAIRTICPELDVALLDGAIRRGPLMARVPGGEVYFSELFAYGEEDYMLPRYPELSKNVTLLESLCPKGEVFDGLKEEIERCLSGGYYTQELLDEAEKMNAVSVNLWFQTVSEAFVEEAHKRGLKVLLYTINSKDELLAAAKMGVDGIFTDFYTESKEVLGLD
;
A
#
# COMPACT_ATOMS: atom_id res chain seq x y z
N MET A 1 -18.71 -1.24 4.35
CA MET A 1 -17.31 -1.71 4.24
C MET A 1 -17.09 -2.18 2.82
N ILE A 2 -15.99 -1.78 2.19
CA ILE A 2 -15.61 -2.20 0.84
C ILE A 2 -14.45 -3.19 0.91
N LEU A 3 -14.39 -4.14 -0.05
CA LEU A 3 -13.21 -4.94 -0.28
C LEU A 3 -12.44 -4.35 -1.47
N ILE A 4 -11.12 -4.29 -1.31
CA ILE A 4 -10.19 -3.78 -2.31
C ILE A 4 -9.28 -4.93 -2.71
N ALA A 5 -9.25 -5.26 -3.98
CA ALA A 5 -8.35 -6.28 -4.53
C ALA A 5 -6.92 -5.72 -4.54
N HIS A 6 -6.10 -6.19 -3.61
CA HIS A 6 -4.72 -5.75 -3.42
C HIS A 6 -3.85 -6.23 -4.57
N ARG A 7 -3.30 -5.31 -5.35
CA ARG A 7 -2.49 -5.57 -6.55
C ARG A 7 -3.18 -6.48 -7.58
N GLY A 8 -4.50 -6.38 -7.66
CA GLY A 8 -5.33 -7.30 -8.40
C GLY A 8 -5.63 -8.56 -7.60
N CYS A 9 -4.82 -9.60 -7.72
CA CYS A 9 -4.99 -10.83 -6.93
C CYS A 9 -3.70 -11.64 -6.84
N SER A 10 -3.63 -12.49 -5.80
CA SER A 10 -2.58 -13.50 -5.60
C SER A 10 -3.08 -14.93 -5.80
N TYR A 11 -4.12 -15.14 -6.59
CA TYR A 11 -4.65 -16.46 -6.87
C TYR A 11 -3.62 -17.40 -7.53
N PRO A 12 -3.72 -18.72 -7.33
CA PRO A 12 -2.89 -19.65 -8.09
C PRO A 12 -2.99 -19.38 -9.60
N GLY A 13 -1.85 -19.25 -10.26
CA GLY A 13 -1.80 -18.96 -11.69
C GLY A 13 -1.89 -17.47 -12.06
N TYR A 14 -1.87 -16.54 -11.10
CA TYR A 14 -1.86 -15.11 -11.34
C TYR A 14 -0.70 -14.43 -10.62
N ASN A 15 -0.05 -13.47 -11.28
CA ASN A 15 0.94 -12.60 -10.68
C ASN A 15 0.31 -11.25 -10.33
N GLN A 16 0.69 -10.70 -9.18
CA GLN A 16 0.26 -9.37 -8.72
C GLN A 16 0.72 -8.27 -9.67
N ASN A 17 0.04 -7.12 -9.65
CA ASN A 17 0.37 -5.94 -10.44
C ASN A 17 0.49 -6.23 -11.95
N THR A 18 -0.39 -7.08 -12.49
CA THR A 18 -0.43 -7.42 -13.92
C THR A 18 -1.82 -7.16 -14.50
N LEU A 19 -1.89 -6.83 -15.79
CA LEU A 19 -3.18 -6.61 -16.44
C LEU A 19 -4.09 -7.84 -16.31
N ARG A 20 -3.51 -9.04 -16.39
CA ARG A 20 -4.25 -10.30 -16.26
C ARG A 20 -4.84 -10.49 -14.86
N SER A 21 -4.15 -10.09 -13.81
CA SER A 21 -4.69 -10.12 -12.44
C SER A 21 -5.81 -9.10 -12.25
N PHE A 22 -5.69 -7.91 -12.86
CA PHE A 22 -6.73 -6.89 -12.83
C PHE A 22 -7.98 -7.35 -13.58
N GLU A 23 -7.84 -7.87 -14.81
CA GLU A 23 -8.95 -8.42 -15.59
C GLU A 23 -9.67 -9.54 -14.84
N LYS A 24 -8.92 -10.39 -14.13
CA LYS A 24 -9.49 -11.48 -13.32
C LYS A 24 -10.48 -10.94 -12.29
N VAL A 25 -10.07 -10.00 -11.46
CA VAL A 25 -10.92 -9.46 -10.38
C VAL A 25 -12.01 -8.52 -10.93
N ILE A 26 -11.78 -7.82 -12.03
CA ILE A 26 -12.83 -7.06 -12.73
C ILE A 26 -13.97 -7.98 -13.15
N ASN A 27 -13.65 -9.14 -13.72
CA ASN A 27 -14.64 -10.15 -14.10
C ASN A 27 -15.39 -10.78 -12.91
N GLU A 28 -14.83 -10.71 -11.71
CA GLU A 28 -15.47 -11.11 -10.45
C GLU A 28 -16.33 -9.99 -9.83
N GLY A 29 -16.38 -8.82 -10.45
CA GLY A 29 -17.19 -7.70 -10.00
C GLY A 29 -16.61 -6.97 -8.79
N VAL A 30 -15.28 -6.84 -8.73
CA VAL A 30 -14.60 -6.12 -7.64
C VAL A 30 -15.05 -4.65 -7.57
N SER A 31 -15.13 -4.12 -6.33
CA SER A 31 -15.51 -2.72 -6.10
C SER A 31 -14.34 -1.75 -6.24
N ALA A 32 -13.13 -2.19 -5.94
CA ALA A 32 -11.92 -1.39 -6.06
C ALA A 32 -10.71 -2.30 -6.30
N ILE A 33 -9.74 -1.82 -7.05
CA ILE A 33 -8.46 -2.49 -7.32
C ILE A 33 -7.34 -1.55 -6.91
N GLU A 34 -6.46 -2.05 -6.09
CA GLU A 34 -5.24 -1.34 -5.73
C GLU A 34 -4.07 -1.83 -6.59
N PHE A 35 -3.14 -0.92 -6.89
CA PHE A 35 -1.91 -1.20 -7.63
C PHE A 35 -0.83 -0.15 -7.35
N ASP A 36 0.43 -0.54 -7.56
CA ASP A 36 1.63 0.22 -7.20
C ASP A 36 2.28 0.89 -8.40
N VAL A 37 2.40 2.21 -8.39
CA VAL A 37 3.03 3.00 -9.44
C VAL A 37 4.42 3.44 -9.00
N GLN A 38 5.43 3.13 -9.80
CA GLN A 38 6.80 3.62 -9.62
C GLN A 38 7.25 4.48 -10.79
N LEU A 39 8.45 5.07 -10.69
CA LEU A 39 9.09 5.85 -11.73
C LEU A 39 10.36 5.12 -12.19
N ASP A 40 10.50 4.88 -13.49
CA ASP A 40 11.69 4.28 -14.08
C ASP A 40 12.75 5.34 -14.45
N ALA A 41 13.90 4.90 -14.98
CA ALA A 41 14.99 5.78 -15.36
C ALA A 41 14.67 6.68 -16.57
N ASP A 42 13.69 6.30 -17.38
CA ASP A 42 13.27 7.04 -18.58
C ASP A 42 12.10 8.01 -18.29
N GLY A 43 11.60 8.03 -17.05
CA GLY A 43 10.50 8.89 -16.63
C GLY A 43 9.11 8.29 -16.90
N ASN A 44 9.02 7.00 -17.19
CA ASN A 44 7.76 6.28 -17.36
C ASN A 44 7.31 5.63 -16.05
N LEU A 45 6.10 5.14 -16.01
CA LEU A 45 5.39 4.72 -14.80
C LEU A 45 5.05 3.21 -14.82
N PRO A 46 6.04 2.33 -14.54
CA PRO A 46 5.79 0.89 -14.41
C PRO A 46 4.95 0.58 -13.17
N ILE A 47 4.13 -0.48 -13.27
CA ILE A 47 3.29 -0.98 -12.19
C ILE A 47 4.00 -2.14 -11.52
N VAL A 48 4.64 -1.86 -10.40
CA VAL A 48 5.43 -2.83 -9.65
C VAL A 48 5.58 -2.39 -8.19
N HIS A 49 5.44 -3.33 -7.26
CA HIS A 49 5.47 -2.99 -5.84
C HIS A 49 6.87 -2.67 -5.31
N ASN A 50 7.81 -3.62 -5.47
CA ASN A 50 9.11 -3.50 -4.84
C ASN A 50 10.03 -2.53 -5.58
N LEU A 51 10.87 -1.80 -4.84
CA LEU A 51 11.89 -0.93 -5.43
C LEU A 51 12.96 -1.74 -6.17
N ASP A 52 13.27 -2.94 -5.68
CA ASP A 52 14.15 -3.91 -6.33
C ASP A 52 13.33 -4.97 -7.08
N LEU A 53 13.75 -5.26 -8.30
CA LEU A 53 13.05 -6.17 -9.22
C LEU A 53 13.17 -7.65 -8.87
N THR A 54 14.18 -8.03 -8.07
CA THR A 54 14.56 -9.44 -7.84
C THR A 54 13.44 -10.28 -7.24
N MET A 55 12.60 -9.66 -6.38
CA MET A 55 11.54 -10.38 -5.68
C MET A 55 10.21 -10.42 -6.43
N VAL A 56 10.03 -9.54 -7.41
CA VAL A 56 8.73 -9.32 -8.07
C VAL A 56 8.78 -9.51 -9.59
N SER A 57 9.92 -9.99 -10.09
CA SER A 57 10.12 -10.22 -11.51
C SER A 57 11.29 -11.18 -11.77
N THR A 58 11.52 -11.53 -13.02
CA THR A 58 12.73 -12.24 -13.43
C THR A 58 13.94 -11.32 -13.63
N GLY A 59 13.76 -10.02 -13.43
CA GLY A 59 14.81 -9.01 -13.53
C GLY A 59 15.59 -8.80 -12.24
N THR A 60 16.53 -7.88 -12.29
CA THR A 60 17.37 -7.48 -11.14
C THR A 60 17.61 -5.98 -11.15
N GLY A 61 17.96 -5.43 -9.99
CA GLY A 61 18.27 -4.02 -9.81
C GLY A 61 17.06 -3.16 -9.45
N GLN A 62 17.31 -1.86 -9.27
CA GLN A 62 16.28 -0.92 -8.84
C GLN A 62 15.41 -0.46 -10.02
N VAL A 63 14.10 -0.36 -9.81
CA VAL A 63 13.14 0.16 -10.81
C VAL A 63 13.57 1.54 -11.28
N SER A 64 13.90 2.45 -10.36
CA SER A 64 14.29 3.83 -10.66
C SER A 64 15.58 3.97 -11.47
N SER A 65 16.37 2.91 -11.58
CA SER A 65 17.61 2.87 -12.37
C SER A 65 17.49 2.01 -13.64
N SER A 66 16.32 1.42 -13.88
CA SER A 66 16.04 0.54 -15.01
C SER A 66 15.37 1.33 -16.14
N SER A 67 15.75 1.03 -17.39
CA SER A 67 15.07 1.61 -18.55
C SER A 67 13.73 0.92 -18.78
N SER A 68 12.80 1.62 -19.41
CA SER A 68 11.52 1.05 -19.82
C SER A 68 11.66 -0.17 -20.73
N ASP A 69 12.65 -0.16 -21.63
CA ASP A 69 12.90 -1.30 -22.51
C ASP A 69 13.33 -2.54 -21.73
N TYR A 70 14.16 -2.36 -20.70
CA TYR A 70 14.52 -3.46 -19.81
C TYR A 70 13.31 -3.97 -19.04
N LEU A 71 12.53 -3.09 -18.42
CA LEU A 71 11.31 -3.46 -17.67
C LEU A 71 10.29 -4.22 -18.53
N LYS A 72 10.12 -3.82 -19.80
CA LYS A 72 9.27 -4.51 -20.76
C LYS A 72 9.81 -5.87 -21.21
N SER A 73 11.11 -6.12 -21.07
CA SER A 73 11.78 -7.36 -21.49
C SER A 73 11.78 -8.46 -20.43
N ILE A 74 11.52 -8.12 -19.17
CA ILE A 74 11.50 -9.06 -18.06
C ILE A 74 10.07 -9.51 -17.74
N HIS A 75 9.96 -10.65 -17.07
CA HIS A 75 8.70 -11.23 -16.67
C HIS A 75 8.26 -10.66 -15.30
N ALA A 76 7.00 -10.30 -15.17
CA ALA A 76 6.42 -9.88 -13.89
C ALA A 76 6.08 -11.10 -13.03
N GLY A 77 6.58 -11.12 -11.79
CA GLY A 77 6.32 -12.20 -10.84
C GLY A 77 6.97 -13.53 -11.22
N ASP A 78 6.27 -14.61 -10.88
CA ASP A 78 6.70 -15.99 -11.11
C ASP A 78 6.26 -16.48 -12.51
N PRO A 79 7.17 -16.85 -13.41
CA PRO A 79 6.82 -17.37 -14.74
C PRO A 79 5.95 -18.64 -14.70
N GLU A 80 6.02 -19.44 -13.63
CA GLU A 80 5.17 -20.62 -13.49
C GLU A 80 3.68 -20.28 -13.30
N ARG A 81 3.39 -19.05 -12.89
CA ARG A 81 2.02 -18.54 -12.74
C ARG A 81 1.41 -17.97 -14.01
N GLY A 82 2.20 -17.77 -15.06
CA GLY A 82 1.73 -17.26 -16.36
C GLY A 82 2.76 -16.36 -17.02
N GLU A 83 2.57 -16.10 -18.31
CA GLU A 83 3.42 -15.20 -19.10
C GLU A 83 2.96 -13.75 -18.91
N ASP A 84 3.35 -13.14 -17.81
CA ASP A 84 3.02 -11.77 -17.47
C ASP A 84 4.22 -10.84 -17.71
N ARG A 85 3.98 -9.62 -18.11
CA ARG A 85 4.98 -8.55 -18.16
C ARG A 85 4.62 -7.46 -17.18
N ILE A 86 5.58 -6.63 -16.81
CA ILE A 86 5.33 -5.43 -16.01
C ILE A 86 4.52 -4.46 -16.87
N PRO A 87 3.26 -4.14 -16.48
CA PRO A 87 2.50 -3.13 -17.21
C PRO A 87 2.96 -1.73 -16.83
N PHE A 88 2.58 -0.74 -17.64
CA PHE A 88 2.76 0.67 -17.34
C PHE A 88 1.42 1.33 -17.04
N LEU A 89 1.44 2.46 -16.34
CA LEU A 89 0.21 3.16 -15.90
C LEU A 89 -0.74 3.44 -17.06
N GLU A 90 -0.24 3.82 -18.23
CA GLU A 90 -1.06 4.03 -19.42
C GLU A 90 -1.89 2.79 -19.76
N GLU A 91 -1.29 1.61 -19.70
CA GLU A 91 -1.99 0.35 -20.03
C GLU A 91 -3.08 0.01 -19.00
N VAL A 92 -2.83 0.34 -17.73
CA VAL A 92 -3.84 0.19 -16.68
C VAL A 92 -4.99 1.18 -16.88
N LEU A 93 -4.70 2.45 -17.15
CA LEU A 93 -5.73 3.45 -17.40
C LEU A 93 -6.55 3.11 -18.67
N GLU A 94 -5.91 2.59 -19.72
CA GLU A 94 -6.60 2.09 -20.92
C GLU A 94 -7.55 0.93 -20.58
N LEU A 95 -7.09 -0.05 -19.81
CA LEU A 95 -7.93 -1.17 -19.37
C LEU A 95 -9.18 -0.64 -18.66
N PHE A 96 -9.00 0.26 -17.69
CA PHE A 96 -10.13 0.78 -16.92
C PHE A 96 -11.04 1.70 -17.74
N ALA A 97 -10.50 2.53 -18.62
CA ALA A 97 -11.28 3.37 -19.52
C ALA A 97 -12.14 2.54 -20.50
N SER A 98 -11.74 1.30 -20.80
CA SER A 98 -12.52 0.37 -21.62
C SER A 98 -13.76 -0.19 -20.92
N ILE A 99 -13.85 -0.10 -19.59
CA ILE A 99 -14.96 -0.61 -18.79
C ILE A 99 -16.10 0.42 -18.79
N ASN A 100 -17.34 -0.06 -18.93
CA ASN A 100 -18.51 0.81 -18.82
C ASN A 100 -18.53 1.54 -17.47
N GLU A 101 -18.75 2.84 -17.46
CA GLU A 101 -18.70 3.73 -16.29
C GLU A 101 -19.46 3.16 -15.08
N GLY A 102 -20.69 2.67 -15.25
CA GLY A 102 -21.51 2.11 -14.17
C GLY A 102 -21.05 0.75 -13.62
N LYS A 103 -19.96 0.16 -14.17
CA LYS A 103 -19.39 -1.11 -13.73
C LYS A 103 -17.91 -1.01 -13.42
N ARG A 104 -17.35 0.17 -13.55
CA ARG A 104 -15.92 0.41 -13.34
C ARG A 104 -15.60 0.35 -11.84
N PRO A 105 -14.66 -0.49 -11.40
CA PRO A 105 -14.17 -0.44 -10.03
C PRO A 105 -13.36 0.85 -9.80
N VAL A 106 -13.23 1.26 -8.53
CA VAL A 106 -12.32 2.35 -8.17
C VAL A 106 -10.88 1.91 -8.36
N LEU A 107 -10.11 2.74 -9.04
CA LEU A 107 -8.65 2.65 -9.13
C LEU A 107 -8.03 3.19 -7.85
N HIS A 108 -7.51 2.33 -7.02
CA HIS A 108 -6.75 2.74 -5.83
C HIS A 108 -5.26 2.75 -6.17
N MET A 109 -4.77 3.88 -6.64
CA MET A 109 -3.40 4.04 -7.15
C MET A 109 -2.44 4.43 -6.02
N GLU A 110 -1.54 3.52 -5.63
CA GLU A 110 -0.46 3.84 -4.69
C GLU A 110 0.73 4.45 -5.43
N LEU A 111 1.12 5.65 -5.05
CA LEU A 111 2.34 6.30 -5.54
C LEU A 111 3.54 5.82 -4.69
N LYS A 112 4.37 4.97 -5.28
CA LYS A 112 5.55 4.39 -4.66
C LYS A 112 6.83 5.06 -5.13
N GLY A 113 7.72 5.33 -4.18
CA GLY A 113 8.98 6.01 -4.50
C GLY A 113 8.82 7.52 -4.69
N ASN A 114 9.93 8.17 -4.96
CA ASN A 114 9.99 9.62 -5.12
C ASN A 114 9.78 10.03 -6.59
N GLY A 115 9.07 11.13 -6.79
CA GLY A 115 8.88 11.73 -8.10
C GLY A 115 7.74 11.14 -8.94
N THR A 116 6.94 10.24 -8.38
CA THR A 116 5.80 9.59 -9.08
C THR A 116 4.59 10.51 -9.23
N GLY A 117 4.37 11.44 -8.29
CA GLY A 117 3.13 12.22 -8.22
C GLY A 117 2.86 13.10 -9.44
N VAL A 118 3.85 13.88 -9.88
CA VAL A 118 3.67 14.79 -11.03
C VAL A 118 3.44 14.04 -12.35
N PRO A 119 4.27 13.03 -12.75
CA PRO A 119 4.04 12.33 -14.00
C PRO A 119 2.73 11.52 -13.97
N SER A 120 2.38 10.88 -12.84
CA SER A 120 1.08 10.21 -12.70
C SER A 120 -0.09 11.19 -12.84
N GLY A 121 0.02 12.36 -12.20
CA GLY A 121 -1.02 13.40 -12.31
C GLY A 121 -1.20 13.91 -13.73
N LYS A 122 -0.12 14.09 -14.50
CA LYS A 122 -0.22 14.48 -15.92
C LYS A 122 -0.95 13.45 -16.75
N MET A 123 -0.60 12.17 -16.59
CA MET A 123 -1.25 11.09 -17.33
C MET A 123 -2.73 10.97 -16.95
N VAL A 124 -3.05 10.98 -15.65
CA VAL A 124 -4.46 10.96 -15.19
C VAL A 124 -5.24 12.16 -15.72
N ARG A 125 -4.63 13.36 -15.73
CA ARG A 125 -5.27 14.58 -16.27
C ARG A 125 -5.72 14.41 -17.73
N GLU A 126 -4.92 13.78 -18.57
CA GLU A 126 -5.27 13.51 -19.96
C GLU A 126 -6.56 12.68 -20.07
N TYR A 127 -6.68 11.61 -19.29
CA TYR A 127 -7.88 10.76 -19.26
C TYR A 127 -9.12 11.47 -18.70
N LEU A 128 -8.94 12.34 -17.71
CA LEU A 128 -10.03 13.16 -17.16
C LEU A 128 -10.50 14.21 -18.16
N ASP A 129 -9.59 14.92 -18.82
CA ASP A 129 -9.91 15.97 -19.80
C ASP A 129 -10.56 15.41 -21.05
N GLU A 130 -10.22 14.18 -21.44
CA GLU A 130 -10.87 13.44 -22.53
C GLU A 130 -12.23 12.82 -22.12
N GLY A 131 -12.60 12.87 -20.85
CA GLY A 131 -13.83 12.26 -20.31
C GLY A 131 -13.83 10.74 -20.36
N ARG A 132 -12.66 10.12 -20.44
CA ARG A 132 -12.48 8.66 -20.47
C ARG A 132 -12.53 8.04 -19.06
N LEU A 133 -12.11 8.80 -18.08
CA LEU A 133 -12.24 8.51 -16.65
C LEU A 133 -12.83 9.72 -15.93
N SER A 134 -13.34 9.53 -14.72
CA SER A 134 -13.82 10.59 -13.85
C SER A 134 -13.08 10.56 -12.50
N THR A 135 -13.17 11.64 -11.74
CA THR A 135 -12.49 11.73 -10.43
C THR A 135 -13.00 10.71 -9.43
N VAL A 136 -14.26 10.28 -9.53
CA VAL A 136 -14.84 9.24 -8.66
C VAL A 136 -14.30 7.84 -8.97
N ASP A 137 -13.66 7.66 -10.13
CA ASP A 137 -13.04 6.40 -10.51
C ASP A 137 -11.64 6.22 -9.88
N ILE A 138 -11.05 7.27 -9.29
CA ILE A 138 -9.64 7.28 -8.89
C ILE A 138 -9.48 7.75 -7.45
N LEU A 139 -8.83 6.94 -6.63
CA LEU A 139 -8.33 7.27 -5.31
C LEU A 139 -6.81 7.11 -5.30
N VAL A 140 -6.08 8.11 -4.83
CA VAL A 140 -4.62 8.09 -4.83
C VAL A 140 -4.11 7.94 -3.40
N SER A 141 -3.19 7.01 -3.19
CA SER A 141 -2.56 6.82 -1.88
C SER A 141 -1.04 6.83 -1.95
N SER A 142 -0.39 7.09 -0.84
CA SER A 142 1.07 7.01 -0.71
C SER A 142 1.52 6.99 0.74
N PHE A 143 2.62 6.27 1.01
CA PHE A 143 3.41 6.43 2.23
C PHE A 143 4.24 7.72 2.21
N ASN A 144 4.63 8.19 1.02
CA ASN A 144 5.25 9.48 0.83
C ASN A 144 4.19 10.55 0.52
N TRP A 145 3.74 11.26 1.55
CA TRP A 145 2.66 12.23 1.41
C TRP A 145 3.01 13.45 0.57
N ASP A 146 4.30 13.68 0.30
CA ASP A 146 4.71 14.74 -0.63
C ASP A 146 4.35 14.38 -2.08
N GLU A 147 4.25 13.09 -2.41
CA GLU A 147 3.74 12.64 -3.72
C GLU A 147 2.23 12.92 -3.85
N LEU A 148 1.46 12.81 -2.74
CA LEU A 148 0.04 13.19 -2.73
C LEU A 148 -0.14 14.71 -2.93
N LYS A 149 0.73 15.52 -2.35
CA LYS A 149 0.75 16.97 -2.59
C LYS A 149 1.14 17.24 -4.04
N ALA A 150 2.15 16.52 -4.56
CA ALA A 150 2.65 16.69 -5.92
C ALA A 150 1.58 16.38 -6.97
N ILE A 151 0.86 15.24 -6.86
CA ILE A 151 -0.21 14.90 -7.82
C ILE A 151 -1.33 15.94 -7.78
N ARG A 152 -1.68 16.47 -6.62
CA ARG A 152 -2.71 17.51 -6.45
C ARG A 152 -2.30 18.86 -7.03
N THR A 153 -1.04 19.12 -7.32
CA THR A 153 -0.66 20.30 -8.11
C THR A 153 -1.17 20.22 -9.56
N ILE A 154 -1.42 19.01 -10.06
CA ILE A 154 -1.90 18.74 -11.42
C ILE A 154 -3.41 18.44 -11.41
N CYS A 155 -3.86 17.61 -10.48
CA CYS A 155 -5.25 17.16 -10.33
C CYS A 155 -5.75 17.47 -8.91
N PRO A 156 -6.06 18.74 -8.59
CA PRO A 156 -6.45 19.14 -7.23
C PRO A 156 -7.76 18.53 -6.73
N GLU A 157 -8.60 18.06 -7.64
CA GLU A 157 -9.91 17.45 -7.37
C GLU A 157 -9.83 15.96 -7.01
N LEU A 158 -8.68 15.29 -7.17
CA LEU A 158 -8.56 13.88 -6.83
C LEU A 158 -8.65 13.65 -5.32
N ASP A 159 -9.38 12.63 -4.95
CA ASP A 159 -9.37 12.09 -3.60
C ASP A 159 -8.02 11.46 -3.28
N VAL A 160 -7.52 11.71 -2.08
CA VAL A 160 -6.28 11.12 -1.58
C VAL A 160 -6.50 10.39 -0.27
N ALA A 161 -5.68 9.37 -0.05
CA ALA A 161 -5.62 8.58 1.18
C ALA A 161 -4.18 8.56 1.71
N LEU A 162 -4.01 8.78 3.01
CA LEU A 162 -2.71 8.66 3.63
C LEU A 162 -2.45 7.20 3.98
N LEU A 163 -1.39 6.62 3.39
CA LEU A 163 -0.85 5.36 3.84
C LEU A 163 0.09 5.60 5.01
N ASP A 164 -0.01 4.79 6.05
CA ASP A 164 0.93 4.79 7.14
C ASP A 164 1.21 3.36 7.63
N GLY A 165 2.48 3.08 7.88
CA GLY A 165 2.92 1.83 8.48
C GLY A 165 2.98 1.96 10.01
N ALA A 166 3.22 0.84 10.67
CA ALA A 166 3.28 0.80 12.13
C ALA A 166 4.44 1.61 12.74
N ILE A 167 5.49 1.92 11.96
CA ILE A 167 6.64 2.68 12.45
C ILE A 167 6.98 3.77 11.44
N ARG A 168 6.51 4.97 11.73
CA ARG A 168 6.61 6.08 10.81
C ARG A 168 7.70 7.11 11.11
N ARG A 169 8.06 7.24 12.35
CA ARG A 169 8.98 8.30 12.74
C ARG A 169 10.41 7.89 12.52
N GLY A 170 11.01 8.43 11.47
CA GLY A 170 12.43 8.46 11.19
C GLY A 170 13.23 7.25 11.66
N PRO A 171 14.45 7.10 11.32
CA PRO A 171 15.20 5.95 11.80
C PRO A 171 15.22 6.01 13.34
N LEU A 172 14.39 5.17 13.98
CA LEU A 172 14.63 4.80 15.36
C LEU A 172 16.01 4.14 15.36
N MET A 173 16.96 4.85 15.91
CA MET A 173 18.36 4.50 15.84
C MET A 173 18.79 4.03 17.22
N ALA A 174 19.19 2.77 17.33
CA ALA A 174 19.83 2.26 18.52
C ALA A 174 21.36 2.30 18.36
N ARG A 175 22.06 2.89 19.32
CA ARG A 175 23.51 2.76 19.40
C ARG A 175 23.85 1.42 20.04
N VAL A 176 24.49 0.56 19.24
CA VAL A 176 24.97 -0.74 19.70
C VAL A 176 26.50 -0.78 19.71
N PRO A 177 27.13 -1.69 20.48
CA PRO A 177 28.57 -1.89 20.38
C PRO A 177 28.96 -2.21 18.94
N GLY A 178 29.72 -1.33 18.30
CA GLY A 178 30.12 -1.48 16.89
C GLY A 178 29.46 -0.50 15.91
N GLY A 179 28.52 0.34 16.35
CA GLY A 179 27.90 1.35 15.49
C GLY A 179 26.47 1.72 15.86
N GLU A 180 25.76 2.24 14.86
CA GLU A 180 24.36 2.59 14.95
C GLU A 180 23.56 1.59 14.10
N VAL A 181 22.48 1.05 14.66
CA VAL A 181 21.57 0.15 13.93
C VAL A 181 20.22 0.84 13.84
N TYR A 182 19.72 0.94 12.62
CA TYR A 182 18.39 1.48 12.39
C TYR A 182 17.34 0.42 12.71
N PHE A 183 16.24 0.85 13.28
CA PHE A 183 15.11 -0.04 13.60
C PHE A 183 14.60 -0.78 12.36
N SER A 184 14.63 -0.13 11.20
CA SER A 184 14.36 -0.73 9.90
C SER A 184 15.28 -1.90 9.55
N GLU A 185 16.52 -1.90 10.00
CA GLU A 185 17.48 -2.98 9.76
C GLU A 185 17.24 -4.18 10.69
N LEU A 186 16.75 -3.92 11.91
CA LEU A 186 16.41 -4.97 12.87
C LEU A 186 15.11 -5.71 12.50
N PHE A 187 14.20 -5.04 11.84
CA PHE A 187 12.92 -5.61 11.41
C PHE A 187 12.92 -6.01 9.94
N ALA A 188 14.12 -6.09 9.33
CA ALA A 188 14.28 -6.41 7.93
C ALA A 188 13.09 -5.88 7.12
N TYR A 189 13.15 -4.62 6.74
CA TYR A 189 12.44 -4.17 5.58
C TYR A 189 12.97 -4.99 4.41
N GLY A 190 12.48 -6.21 4.30
CA GLY A 190 12.42 -6.85 3.02
C GLY A 190 11.52 -5.96 2.20
N GLU A 191 11.89 -5.70 1.00
CA GLU A 191 11.15 -4.90 0.01
C GLU A 191 9.81 -5.52 -0.36
N GLU A 192 9.36 -6.49 0.37
CA GLU A 192 8.07 -7.10 0.32
C GLU A 192 7.19 -6.47 1.39
N ASP A 193 5.92 -6.44 1.17
CA ASP A 193 4.80 -6.05 2.01
C ASP A 193 4.79 -6.46 3.47
N TYR A 194 5.89 -6.82 3.93
CA TYR A 194 6.12 -7.30 5.23
C TYR A 194 6.79 -6.30 6.08
N MET A 195 6.18 -5.45 6.06
CA MET A 195 6.09 -4.56 7.07
C MET A 195 6.27 -5.19 8.35
N LEU A 196 6.33 -4.89 9.35
CA LEU A 196 6.54 -5.43 10.66
C LEU A 196 6.21 -6.91 10.77
N PRO A 197 7.09 -7.66 11.39
CA PRO A 197 6.82 -9.04 11.77
C PRO A 197 5.47 -9.11 12.49
N ARG A 198 4.68 -10.13 12.20
CA ARG A 198 3.47 -10.44 12.92
C ARG A 198 3.72 -10.43 14.42
N TYR A 199 2.73 -10.07 15.19
CA TYR A 199 2.77 -9.92 16.64
C TYR A 199 3.73 -10.84 17.42
N PRO A 200 3.79 -12.18 17.15
CA PRO A 200 4.76 -13.06 17.80
C PRO A 200 6.23 -12.82 17.44
N GLU A 201 6.49 -12.21 16.29
CA GLU A 201 7.84 -11.94 15.82
C GLU A 201 8.39 -10.61 16.33
N LEU A 202 7.51 -9.63 16.57
CA LEU A 202 7.91 -8.39 17.27
C LEU A 202 8.40 -8.68 18.69
N SER A 203 7.75 -9.58 19.41
CA SER A 203 8.25 -9.97 20.74
C SER A 203 9.59 -10.71 20.69
N LYS A 204 9.85 -11.50 19.63
CA LYS A 204 11.17 -12.11 19.39
C LYS A 204 12.22 -11.04 19.07
N ASN A 205 11.86 -10.02 18.33
CA ASN A 205 12.76 -8.93 17.96
C ASN A 205 13.04 -7.99 19.14
N VAL A 206 12.10 -7.80 20.06
CA VAL A 206 12.38 -7.15 21.36
C VAL A 206 13.44 -7.92 22.14
N THR A 207 13.34 -9.25 22.19
CA THR A 207 14.34 -10.11 22.84
C THR A 207 15.70 -10.02 22.14
N LEU A 208 15.73 -9.92 20.82
CA LEU A 208 16.95 -9.70 20.05
C LEU A 208 17.55 -8.32 20.36
N LEU A 209 16.73 -7.28 20.39
CA LEU A 209 17.14 -5.93 20.82
C LEU A 209 17.74 -5.94 22.22
N GLU A 210 17.11 -6.66 23.16
CA GLU A 210 17.64 -6.82 24.54
C GLU A 210 19.01 -7.48 24.55
N SER A 211 19.32 -8.35 23.60
CA SER A 211 20.62 -9.00 23.48
C SER A 211 21.69 -8.14 22.81
N LEU A 212 21.29 -7.21 21.95
CA LEU A 212 22.18 -6.38 21.14
C LEU A 212 22.40 -4.99 21.73
N CYS A 213 21.45 -4.46 22.47
CA CYS A 213 21.49 -3.11 23.02
C CYS A 213 21.62 -3.12 24.54
N PRO A 214 22.69 -2.56 25.15
CA PRO A 214 22.74 -2.36 26.59
C PRO A 214 21.59 -1.51 27.07
N LYS A 215 20.98 -1.87 28.20
CA LYS A 215 19.86 -1.12 28.79
C LYS A 215 20.25 0.35 28.99
N GLY A 216 19.40 1.26 28.53
CA GLY A 216 19.59 2.70 28.66
C GLY A 216 18.45 3.45 27.98
N GLU A 217 18.43 4.77 28.04
CA GLU A 217 17.33 5.63 27.56
C GLU A 217 16.89 5.34 26.12
N VAL A 218 17.82 5.03 25.23
CA VAL A 218 17.52 4.71 23.82
C VAL A 218 16.80 3.36 23.69
N PHE A 219 17.21 2.38 24.49
CA PHE A 219 16.56 1.07 24.54
C PHE A 219 15.15 1.17 25.12
N ASP A 220 15.01 1.91 26.21
CA ASP A 220 13.72 2.10 26.86
C ASP A 220 12.73 2.82 25.93
N GLY A 221 13.18 3.84 25.19
CA GLY A 221 12.36 4.51 24.18
C GLY A 221 11.93 3.61 23.03
N LEU A 222 12.81 2.74 22.54
CA LEU A 222 12.48 1.74 21.50
C LEU A 222 11.48 0.71 22.02
N LYS A 223 11.67 0.26 23.26
CA LYS A 223 10.76 -0.69 23.89
C LYS A 223 9.36 -0.12 24.08
N GLU A 224 9.28 1.11 24.60
CA GLU A 224 7.99 1.82 24.72
C GLU A 224 7.29 1.99 23.38
N GLU A 225 8.03 2.30 22.32
CA GLU A 225 7.48 2.45 20.96
C GLU A 225 6.94 1.13 20.42
N ILE A 226 7.69 0.03 20.60
CA ILE A 226 7.22 -1.30 20.20
C ILE A 226 6.00 -1.71 21.02
N GLU A 227 6.00 -1.52 22.33
CA GLU A 227 4.86 -1.83 23.19
C GLU A 227 3.64 -0.99 22.78
N ARG A 228 3.83 0.26 22.41
CA ARG A 228 2.78 1.14 21.90
C ARG A 228 2.20 0.63 20.56
N CYS A 229 3.04 0.20 19.62
CA CYS A 229 2.59 -0.44 18.38
C CYS A 229 1.79 -1.70 18.68
N LEU A 230 2.28 -2.55 19.57
CA LEU A 230 1.63 -3.81 19.96
C LEU A 230 0.27 -3.60 20.65
N SER A 231 0.09 -2.49 21.36
CA SER A 231 -1.17 -2.15 22.01
C SER A 231 -2.22 -1.56 21.11
N GLY A 232 -1.92 -1.36 19.81
CA GLY A 232 -2.81 -0.69 18.85
C GLY A 232 -2.90 0.83 19.07
N GLY A 233 -2.01 1.42 19.86
CA GLY A 233 -1.99 2.85 20.18
C GLY A 233 -1.03 3.68 19.32
N TYR A 234 -0.55 3.12 18.22
CA TYR A 234 0.50 3.76 17.42
C TYR A 234 0.03 5.00 16.66
N TYR A 235 -1.16 4.94 16.08
CA TYR A 235 -1.66 6.06 15.29
C TYR A 235 -2.16 7.17 16.22
N THR A 236 -1.41 8.26 16.20
CA THR A 236 -1.65 9.41 17.06
C THR A 236 -2.58 10.41 16.39
N GLN A 237 -3.04 11.40 17.15
CA GLN A 237 -3.75 12.56 16.67
C GLN A 237 -3.03 13.24 15.47
N GLU A 238 -1.70 13.19 15.44
CA GLU A 238 -0.87 13.80 14.39
C GLU A 238 -1.18 13.24 12.99
N LEU A 239 -1.43 11.93 12.84
CA LEU A 239 -1.83 11.34 11.55
C LEU A 239 -3.19 11.88 11.11
N LEU A 240 -4.15 11.90 12.04
CA LEU A 240 -5.49 12.39 11.74
C LEU A 240 -5.48 13.90 11.44
N ASP A 241 -4.69 14.68 12.18
CA ASP A 241 -4.50 16.11 11.92
C ASP A 241 -3.89 16.37 10.54
N GLU A 242 -2.95 15.54 10.11
CA GLU A 242 -2.35 15.68 8.78
C GLU A 242 -3.33 15.26 7.67
N ALA A 243 -4.10 14.18 7.91
CA ALA A 243 -5.14 13.76 6.97
C ALA A 243 -6.20 14.85 6.77
N GLU A 244 -6.63 15.52 7.85
CA GLU A 244 -7.54 16.67 7.77
C GLU A 244 -6.93 17.85 7.00
N LYS A 245 -5.68 18.24 7.30
CA LYS A 245 -4.98 19.32 6.58
C LYS A 245 -4.86 19.05 5.08
N MET A 246 -4.70 17.79 4.72
CA MET A 246 -4.62 17.36 3.33
C MET A 246 -6.01 17.16 2.69
N ASN A 247 -7.10 17.33 3.41
CA ASN A 247 -8.44 16.95 2.97
C ASN A 247 -8.43 15.52 2.38
N ALA A 248 -7.79 14.59 3.08
CA ALA A 248 -7.78 13.19 2.71
C ALA A 248 -9.16 12.58 2.99
N VAL A 249 -9.57 11.60 2.17
CA VAL A 249 -10.84 10.90 2.38
C VAL A 249 -10.70 9.70 3.28
N SER A 250 -9.49 9.16 3.42
CA SER A 250 -9.20 8.02 4.28
C SER A 250 -7.76 7.99 4.79
N VAL A 251 -7.57 7.21 5.83
CA VAL A 251 -6.27 6.72 6.28
C VAL A 251 -6.22 5.21 6.06
N ASN A 252 -5.15 4.74 5.42
CA ASN A 252 -4.97 3.33 5.07
C ASN A 252 -3.84 2.78 5.93
N LEU A 253 -4.14 1.78 6.76
CA LEU A 253 -3.29 1.42 7.89
C LEU A 253 -3.06 -0.09 7.98
N TRP A 254 -1.94 -0.45 8.57
CA TRP A 254 -1.68 -1.85 8.85
C TRP A 254 -2.59 -2.36 9.96
N PHE A 255 -3.32 -3.44 9.67
CA PHE A 255 -4.39 -3.98 10.51
C PHE A 255 -3.98 -4.17 11.98
N GLN A 256 -2.80 -4.71 12.25
CA GLN A 256 -2.38 -5.08 13.60
C GLN A 256 -2.08 -3.89 14.53
N THR A 257 -2.08 -2.67 13.99
CA THR A 257 -1.76 -1.45 14.74
C THR A 257 -2.97 -0.57 15.01
N VAL A 258 -4.17 -0.98 14.55
CA VAL A 258 -5.39 -0.18 14.65
C VAL A 258 -6.30 -0.73 15.76
N SER A 259 -6.89 0.17 16.53
CA SER A 259 -7.87 -0.15 17.57
C SER A 259 -9.25 0.41 17.22
N GLU A 260 -10.32 -0.15 17.83
CA GLU A 260 -11.69 0.37 17.71
C GLU A 260 -11.75 1.87 18.08
N ALA A 261 -11.06 2.28 19.12
CA ALA A 261 -11.01 3.69 19.55
C ALA A 261 -10.39 4.62 18.49
N PHE A 262 -9.38 4.14 17.75
CA PHE A 262 -8.82 4.90 16.63
C PHE A 262 -9.84 5.05 15.49
N VAL A 263 -10.53 3.96 15.13
CA VAL A 263 -11.57 3.99 14.09
C VAL A 263 -12.67 4.98 14.45
N GLU A 264 -13.15 4.95 15.69
CA GLU A 264 -14.15 5.91 16.19
C GLU A 264 -13.67 7.37 16.09
N GLU A 265 -12.42 7.62 16.45
CA GLU A 265 -11.86 8.99 16.39
C GLU A 265 -11.69 9.47 14.94
N ALA A 266 -11.22 8.61 14.03
CA ALA A 266 -11.15 8.92 12.60
C ALA A 266 -12.55 9.25 12.03
N HIS A 267 -13.57 8.45 12.37
CA HIS A 267 -14.93 8.67 11.93
C HIS A 267 -15.53 10.00 12.46
N LYS A 268 -15.22 10.40 13.69
CA LYS A 268 -15.64 11.71 14.24
C LYS A 268 -15.09 12.88 13.42
N ARG A 269 -13.95 12.68 12.78
CA ARG A 269 -13.30 13.66 11.89
C ARG A 269 -13.71 13.52 10.42
N GLY A 270 -14.63 12.60 10.12
CA GLY A 270 -15.10 12.34 8.75
C GLY A 270 -14.11 11.56 7.88
N LEU A 271 -13.09 10.97 8.47
CA LEU A 271 -12.09 10.15 7.79
C LEU A 271 -12.53 8.69 7.77
N LYS A 272 -12.41 8.04 6.63
CA LYS A 272 -12.56 6.58 6.51
C LYS A 272 -11.28 5.88 6.96
N VAL A 273 -11.42 4.66 7.47
CA VAL A 273 -10.30 3.80 7.86
C VAL A 273 -10.30 2.54 6.99
N LEU A 274 -9.22 2.33 6.25
CA LEU A 274 -9.00 1.14 5.42
C LEU A 274 -7.79 0.38 5.96
N LEU A 275 -7.90 -0.94 6.01
CA LEU A 275 -6.85 -1.79 6.61
C LEU A 275 -6.20 -2.71 5.58
N TYR A 276 -4.88 -2.78 5.59
CA TYR A 276 -4.07 -3.66 4.73
C TYR A 276 -3.13 -4.55 5.55
N THR A 277 -2.65 -5.67 5.05
CA THR A 277 -3.31 -6.51 4.06
C THR A 277 -3.90 -7.67 4.83
N ILE A 278 -5.17 -7.94 4.67
CA ILE A 278 -5.89 -8.91 5.49
C ILE A 278 -6.28 -10.11 4.62
N ASN A 279 -5.71 -11.27 4.94
CA ASN A 279 -5.85 -12.49 4.15
C ASN A 279 -6.41 -13.67 4.95
N SER A 280 -6.55 -13.54 6.26
CA SER A 280 -7.08 -14.61 7.10
C SER A 280 -8.54 -14.33 7.50
N LYS A 281 -9.34 -15.40 7.63
CA LYS A 281 -10.74 -15.31 8.05
C LYS A 281 -10.92 -14.62 9.38
N ASP A 282 -10.06 -14.92 10.36
CA ASP A 282 -10.19 -14.38 11.71
C ASP A 282 -9.89 -12.89 11.73
N GLU A 283 -8.88 -12.44 10.98
CA GLU A 283 -8.54 -11.02 10.83
C GLU A 283 -9.61 -10.25 10.05
N LEU A 284 -10.19 -10.85 8.99
CA LEU A 284 -11.32 -10.26 8.26
C LEU A 284 -12.52 -9.99 9.18
N LEU A 285 -12.90 -10.98 9.99
CA LEU A 285 -14.00 -10.83 10.94
C LEU A 285 -13.67 -9.84 12.06
N ALA A 286 -12.42 -9.80 12.52
CA ALA A 286 -11.97 -8.83 13.51
C ALA A 286 -12.01 -7.39 12.96
N ALA A 287 -11.52 -7.17 11.75
CA ALA A 287 -11.58 -5.88 11.07
C ALA A 287 -13.03 -5.41 10.85
N ALA A 288 -13.91 -6.31 10.40
CA ALA A 288 -15.33 -6.01 10.24
C ALA A 288 -15.98 -5.59 11.56
N LYS A 289 -15.62 -6.25 12.67
CA LYS A 289 -16.12 -5.91 14.00
C LYS A 289 -15.63 -4.55 14.48
N MET A 290 -14.43 -4.14 14.11
CA MET A 290 -13.91 -2.79 14.45
C MET A 290 -14.64 -1.66 13.73
N GLY A 291 -15.50 -1.97 12.75
CA GLY A 291 -16.28 -0.97 12.03
C GLY A 291 -15.50 -0.20 10.98
N VAL A 292 -14.42 -0.78 10.43
CA VAL A 292 -13.62 -0.15 9.36
C VAL A 292 -14.39 -0.01 8.06
N ASP A 293 -13.98 0.93 7.22
CA ASP A 293 -14.68 1.25 5.97
C ASP A 293 -14.24 0.37 4.80
N GLY A 294 -13.02 -0.16 4.84
CA GLY A 294 -12.51 -1.02 3.79
C GLY A 294 -11.34 -1.90 4.20
N ILE A 295 -11.11 -2.93 3.40
CA ILE A 295 -10.06 -3.93 3.60
C ILE A 295 -9.39 -4.23 2.27
N PHE A 296 -8.06 -4.17 2.27
CA PHE A 296 -7.22 -4.67 1.18
C PHE A 296 -6.94 -6.16 1.41
N THR A 297 -7.17 -6.97 0.40
CA THR A 297 -6.96 -8.42 0.45
C THR A 297 -6.41 -8.97 -0.86
N ASP A 298 -5.52 -9.97 -0.75
CA ASP A 298 -5.00 -10.71 -1.90
C ASP A 298 -6.00 -11.75 -2.45
N PHE A 299 -7.05 -12.06 -1.67
CA PHE A 299 -8.03 -13.12 -1.95
C PHE A 299 -9.45 -12.56 -1.92
N TYR A 300 -9.78 -11.76 -2.95
CA TYR A 300 -11.03 -11.00 -2.99
C TYR A 300 -12.28 -11.86 -2.86
N THR A 301 -12.39 -12.93 -3.66
CA THR A 301 -13.59 -13.78 -3.68
C THR A 301 -13.81 -14.51 -2.36
N GLU A 302 -12.76 -15.11 -1.80
CA GLU A 302 -12.81 -15.80 -0.51
C GLU A 302 -13.13 -14.83 0.63
N SER A 303 -12.54 -13.63 0.59
CA SER A 303 -12.81 -12.59 1.60
C SER A 303 -14.25 -12.10 1.53
N LYS A 304 -14.80 -11.95 0.31
CA LYS A 304 -16.20 -11.59 0.08
C LYS A 304 -17.15 -12.63 0.67
N GLU A 305 -16.88 -13.93 0.45
CA GLU A 305 -17.65 -15.02 1.02
C GLU A 305 -17.60 -15.05 2.55
N VAL A 306 -16.40 -14.88 3.15
CA VAL A 306 -16.21 -14.84 4.61
C VAL A 306 -17.01 -13.72 5.26
N LEU A 307 -17.07 -12.57 4.61
CA LEU A 307 -17.76 -11.37 5.12
C LEU A 307 -19.25 -11.32 4.77
N GLY A 308 -19.76 -12.27 3.95
CA GLY A 308 -21.15 -12.31 3.51
C GLY A 308 -21.54 -11.08 2.69
N LEU A 309 -20.63 -10.55 1.91
CA LEU A 309 -20.88 -9.41 1.02
C LEU A 309 -21.43 -9.93 -0.32
N ASP A 310 -22.50 -9.31 -0.82
CA ASP A 310 -23.14 -9.66 -2.11
C ASP A 310 -22.37 -9.08 -3.32
#